data_93d7737e98a72f2f9542f817473f5166
#
_entry.id   93d7737e98a72f2f9542f817473f5166
#
_cell.length_a   1.000
_cell.length_b   1.000
_cell.length_c   1.000
_cell.angle_alpha   90.00
_cell.angle_beta   90.00
_cell.angle_gamma   90.00
#
_symmetry.space_group_name_H-M   'P 1'
#
loop_
_entity.id
_entity.type
_entity.pdbx_description
1 polymer ?
#
loop_
_entity_poly.entity_id
_entity_poly.type
_entity_poly.pdbx_seq_one_letter_code
_entity_poly.pdbx_strand_id
1 'polypeptide(L)'
;MTEPPTIEPAPGDLPPPAAGQPAFESLDRRVVPYWLVTGLVANLFLAGVVIAALLAFRDALDESAGMVTVGVAVVVGVVVLWGLIVPPLAWRRWRFSIDADLLVARYGVIFHEEKAIPVSRLQHVDLTRGPIERAFGLATLVVHTAGTEAASFRLPGLTAERAGALRDAILEARGDDTV
;
A
#
# COMPACT_ATOMS: atom_id res chain seq x y z
N MET A 1 -43.18 33.72 4.82
CA MET A 1 -42.73 32.76 3.77
C MET A 1 -41.69 31.93 4.45
N THR A 2 -42.10 30.79 5.06
CA THR A 2 -41.29 29.97 5.95
C THR A 2 -40.69 28.83 5.09
N GLU A 3 -39.41 28.79 5.01
CA GLU A 3 -38.66 27.73 4.30
C GLU A 3 -38.92 26.37 5.00
N PRO A 4 -39.25 25.30 4.26
CA PRO A 4 -39.47 23.99 4.87
C PRO A 4 -38.15 23.42 5.45
N PRO A 5 -38.23 22.69 6.56
CA PRO A 5 -37.02 22.12 7.19
C PRO A 5 -36.37 21.11 6.27
N THR A 6 -35.06 21.29 6.02
CA THR A 6 -34.21 20.33 5.32
C THR A 6 -34.12 19.06 6.18
N ILE A 7 -34.78 18.00 5.77
CA ILE A 7 -34.70 16.69 6.43
C ILE A 7 -33.35 16.08 6.05
N GLU A 8 -32.43 16.05 6.99
CA GLU A 8 -31.17 15.32 6.88
C GLU A 8 -31.49 13.81 6.82
N PRO A 9 -31.08 13.09 5.75
CA PRO A 9 -31.38 11.67 5.63
C PRO A 9 -30.74 10.88 6.76
N ALA A 10 -31.47 9.93 7.33
CA ALA A 10 -30.98 9.04 8.37
C ALA A 10 -29.78 8.22 7.90
N PRO A 11 -28.85 7.79 8.81
CA PRO A 11 -27.61 7.08 8.43
C PRO A 11 -27.79 5.73 7.71
N GLY A 12 -29.03 5.32 7.43
CA GLY A 12 -29.37 4.12 6.66
C GLY A 12 -29.94 4.39 5.25
N ASP A 13 -30.26 5.66 4.93
CA ASP A 13 -30.92 6.04 3.68
C ASP A 13 -29.95 6.63 2.64
N LEU A 14 -28.69 6.19 2.64
CA LEU A 14 -27.80 6.53 1.54
C LEU A 14 -28.39 5.89 0.25
N PRO A 15 -28.64 6.69 -0.80
CA PRO A 15 -29.10 6.13 -2.07
C PRO A 15 -28.08 5.09 -2.55
N PRO A 16 -28.54 4.02 -3.21
CA PRO A 16 -27.63 3.05 -3.82
C PRO A 16 -26.61 3.80 -4.70
N PRO A 17 -25.34 3.37 -4.74
CA PRO A 17 -24.33 4.05 -5.53
C PRO A 17 -24.87 4.25 -6.94
N ALA A 18 -24.83 5.50 -7.40
CA ALA A 18 -25.31 5.86 -8.73
C ALA A 18 -24.58 4.99 -9.75
N ALA A 19 -25.31 4.49 -10.76
CA ALA A 19 -24.75 3.75 -11.87
C ALA A 19 -23.60 4.58 -12.47
N GLY A 20 -22.35 4.14 -12.31
CA GLY A 20 -21.15 4.88 -12.70
C GLY A 20 -20.20 5.24 -11.53
N GLN A 21 -20.54 4.92 -10.27
CA GLN A 21 -19.55 5.05 -9.20
C GLN A 21 -18.54 3.90 -9.27
N PRO A 22 -17.24 4.22 -9.27
CA PRO A 22 -16.18 3.19 -9.35
C PRO A 22 -16.31 2.20 -8.18
N ALA A 23 -16.40 0.92 -8.49
CA ALA A 23 -16.43 -0.14 -7.49
C ALA A 23 -15.04 -0.28 -6.86
N PHE A 24 -14.89 0.18 -5.62
CA PHE A 24 -13.63 0.08 -4.89
C PHE A 24 -13.38 -1.36 -4.43
N GLU A 25 -12.28 -1.93 -4.89
CA GLU A 25 -11.75 -3.22 -4.48
C GLU A 25 -10.72 -3.07 -3.36
N SER A 26 -10.58 -4.11 -2.54
CA SER A 26 -9.51 -4.23 -1.54
C SER A 26 -8.39 -5.12 -2.07
N LEU A 27 -7.18 -4.93 -1.54
CA LEU A 27 -6.06 -5.85 -1.78
C LEU A 27 -6.39 -7.26 -1.25
N ASP A 28 -5.72 -8.28 -1.82
CA ASP A 28 -5.85 -9.65 -1.32
C ASP A 28 -5.36 -9.75 0.14
N ARG A 29 -6.05 -10.55 0.97
CA ARG A 29 -5.69 -10.72 2.39
C ARG A 29 -4.30 -11.30 2.60
N ARG A 30 -3.77 -12.04 1.64
CA ARG A 30 -2.43 -12.63 1.67
C ARG A 30 -1.32 -11.56 1.69
N VAL A 31 -1.64 -10.32 1.35
CA VAL A 31 -0.67 -9.21 1.45
C VAL A 31 -0.29 -8.90 2.90
N VAL A 32 -1.19 -9.13 3.86
CA VAL A 32 -0.90 -8.90 5.29
C VAL A 32 0.24 -9.80 5.78
N PRO A 33 0.15 -11.15 5.69
CA PRO A 33 1.27 -12.01 6.09
C PRO A 33 2.52 -11.79 5.23
N TYR A 34 2.39 -11.45 3.95
CA TYR A 34 3.52 -11.06 3.11
C TYR A 34 4.26 -9.83 3.70
N TRP A 35 3.54 -8.75 4.05
CA TRP A 35 4.15 -7.57 4.65
C TRP A 35 4.71 -7.85 6.05
N LEU A 36 4.05 -8.71 6.85
CA LEU A 36 4.58 -9.12 8.15
C LEU A 36 5.89 -9.89 8.01
N VAL A 37 5.99 -10.83 7.08
CA VAL A 37 7.21 -11.61 6.84
C VAL A 37 8.34 -10.72 6.33
N THR A 38 8.08 -9.87 5.34
CA THR A 38 9.10 -8.95 4.79
C THR A 38 9.55 -7.93 5.83
N GLY A 39 8.62 -7.39 6.62
CA GLY A 39 8.92 -6.50 7.74
C GLY A 39 9.72 -7.21 8.85
N LEU A 40 9.37 -8.45 9.20
CA LEU A 40 10.11 -9.24 10.19
C LEU A 40 11.55 -9.50 9.73
N VAL A 41 11.76 -9.90 8.48
CA VAL A 41 13.10 -10.12 7.90
C VAL A 41 13.93 -8.84 7.97
N ALA A 42 13.35 -7.70 7.56
CA ALA A 42 14.03 -6.41 7.64
C ALA A 42 14.36 -6.00 9.08
N ASN A 43 13.44 -6.22 10.02
CA ASN A 43 13.65 -5.93 11.44
C ASN A 43 14.72 -6.83 12.08
N LEU A 44 14.74 -8.12 11.74
CA LEU A 44 15.78 -9.04 12.22
C LEU A 44 17.17 -8.65 11.70
N PHE A 45 17.26 -8.26 10.43
CA PHE A 45 18.49 -7.76 9.85
C PHE A 45 18.96 -6.48 10.57
N LEU A 46 18.07 -5.52 10.77
CA LEU A 46 18.37 -4.28 11.48
C LEU A 46 18.81 -4.56 12.93
N ALA A 47 18.10 -5.42 13.65
CA ALA A 47 18.45 -5.80 15.01
C ALA A 47 19.85 -6.47 15.06
N GLY A 48 20.16 -7.33 14.10
CA GLY A 48 21.50 -7.94 13.99
C GLY A 48 22.61 -6.91 13.79
N VAL A 49 22.40 -5.93 12.91
CA VAL A 49 23.36 -4.84 12.68
C VAL A 49 23.54 -3.99 13.95
N VAL A 50 22.45 -3.66 14.64
CA VAL A 50 22.50 -2.88 15.88
C VAL A 50 23.23 -3.64 16.99
N ILE A 51 22.94 -4.93 17.18
CA ILE A 51 23.63 -5.78 18.16
C ILE A 51 25.12 -5.87 17.84
N ALA A 52 25.49 -6.08 16.57
CA ALA A 52 26.88 -6.13 16.15
C ALA A 52 27.60 -4.79 16.43
N ALA A 53 26.96 -3.67 16.18
CA ALA A 53 27.49 -2.35 16.48
C ALA A 53 27.69 -2.15 18.00
N LEU A 54 26.71 -2.51 18.83
CA LEU A 54 26.83 -2.41 20.28
C LEU A 54 27.98 -3.27 20.82
N LEU A 55 28.18 -4.49 20.28
CA LEU A 55 29.28 -5.37 20.66
C LEU A 55 30.63 -4.82 20.21
N ALA A 56 30.70 -4.22 19.02
CA ALA A 56 31.94 -3.63 18.49
C ALA A 56 32.39 -2.38 19.25
N PHE A 57 31.44 -1.58 19.74
CA PHE A 57 31.73 -0.33 20.44
C PHE A 57 31.59 -0.40 21.96
N ARG A 58 31.37 -1.60 22.52
CA ARG A 58 31.13 -1.78 23.98
C ARG A 58 32.20 -1.14 24.85
N ASP A 59 33.48 -1.25 24.46
CA ASP A 59 34.60 -0.74 25.21
C ASP A 59 34.72 0.79 25.15
N ALA A 60 34.14 1.43 24.16
CA ALA A 60 34.06 2.88 24.01
C ALA A 60 32.86 3.49 24.74
N LEU A 61 31.85 2.70 25.12
CA LEU A 61 30.65 3.17 25.80
C LEU A 61 30.80 3.34 27.31
N ASP A 62 31.82 2.72 27.93
CA ASP A 62 32.17 2.79 29.33
C ASP A 62 30.95 2.68 30.29
N GLU A 63 30.83 3.52 31.30
CA GLU A 63 29.70 3.53 32.26
C GLU A 63 28.34 3.81 31.63
N SER A 64 28.30 4.44 30.44
CA SER A 64 27.06 4.75 29.71
C SER A 64 26.48 3.56 28.94
N ALA A 65 27.21 2.43 28.82
CA ALA A 65 26.78 1.26 28.03
C ALA A 65 25.40 0.74 28.40
N GLY A 66 25.06 0.74 29.68
CA GLY A 66 23.74 0.31 30.15
C GLY A 66 22.59 1.19 29.64
N MET A 67 22.75 2.50 29.72
CA MET A 67 21.73 3.45 29.27
C MET A 67 21.54 3.41 27.74
N VAL A 68 22.62 3.33 26.99
CA VAL A 68 22.61 3.19 25.53
C VAL A 68 21.92 1.91 25.11
N THR A 69 22.24 0.79 25.76
CA THR A 69 21.60 -0.51 25.47
C THR A 69 20.10 -0.48 25.72
N VAL A 70 19.66 0.08 26.83
CA VAL A 70 18.21 0.24 27.13
C VAL A 70 17.54 1.13 26.09
N GLY A 71 18.14 2.27 25.74
CA GLY A 71 17.59 3.18 24.72
C GLY A 71 17.42 2.48 23.36
N VAL A 72 18.43 1.74 22.93
CA VAL A 72 18.39 0.96 21.69
C VAL A 72 17.33 -0.13 21.77
N ALA A 73 17.22 -0.87 22.87
CA ALA A 73 16.21 -1.91 23.03
C ALA A 73 14.78 -1.33 22.93
N VAL A 74 14.54 -0.16 23.50
CA VAL A 74 13.26 0.55 23.39
C VAL A 74 12.96 0.92 21.93
N VAL A 75 13.93 1.51 21.22
CA VAL A 75 13.76 1.87 19.80
C VAL A 75 13.45 0.65 18.95
N VAL A 76 14.23 -0.43 19.11
CA VAL A 76 13.98 -1.70 18.39
C VAL A 76 12.60 -2.24 18.72
N GLY A 77 12.19 -2.24 19.98
CA GLY A 77 10.85 -2.66 20.40
C GLY A 77 9.73 -1.86 19.73
N VAL A 78 9.89 -0.55 19.65
CA VAL A 78 8.92 0.34 18.96
C VAL A 78 8.86 0.03 17.46
N VAL A 79 10.00 -0.16 16.80
CA VAL A 79 10.06 -0.49 15.36
C VAL A 79 9.42 -1.85 15.07
N VAL A 80 9.67 -2.85 15.91
CA VAL A 80 9.02 -4.17 15.78
C VAL A 80 7.52 -4.06 15.98
N LEU A 81 7.07 -3.38 17.01
CA LEU A 81 5.64 -3.17 17.29
C LEU A 81 4.94 -2.45 16.12
N TRP A 82 5.59 -1.42 15.58
CA TRP A 82 5.13 -0.71 14.39
C TRP A 82 4.99 -1.65 13.19
N GLY A 83 6.02 -2.47 12.94
CA GLY A 83 6.02 -3.48 11.88
C GLY A 83 4.93 -4.54 12.00
N LEU A 84 4.41 -4.80 13.20
CA LEU A 84 3.30 -5.72 13.44
C LEU A 84 1.93 -5.06 13.27
N ILE A 85 1.80 -3.80 13.68
CA ILE A 85 0.49 -3.08 13.73
C ILE A 85 0.16 -2.46 12.36
N VAL A 86 1.15 -1.89 11.67
CA VAL A 86 0.89 -1.13 10.44
C VAL A 86 0.38 -1.99 9.27
N PRO A 87 0.90 -3.19 8.97
CA PRO A 87 0.44 -3.99 7.84
C PRO A 87 -1.07 -4.28 7.83
N PRO A 88 -1.69 -4.78 8.91
CA PRO A 88 -3.13 -5.03 8.92
C PRO A 88 -3.96 -3.75 8.83
N LEU A 89 -3.47 -2.64 9.39
CA LEU A 89 -4.14 -1.34 9.26
C LEU A 89 -4.03 -0.80 7.84
N ALA A 90 -2.86 -0.89 7.23
CA ALA A 90 -2.64 -0.48 5.86
C ALA A 90 -3.55 -1.25 4.90
N TRP A 91 -3.61 -2.58 5.03
CA TRP A 91 -4.49 -3.41 4.22
C TRP A 91 -5.96 -2.98 4.33
N ARG A 92 -6.46 -2.69 5.52
CA ARG A 92 -7.84 -2.23 5.73
C ARG A 92 -8.15 -0.89 5.05
N ARG A 93 -7.13 -0.07 4.84
CA ARG A 93 -7.27 1.28 4.25
C ARG A 93 -6.97 1.33 2.76
N TRP A 94 -6.32 0.31 2.23
CA TRP A 94 -6.08 0.20 0.81
C TRP A 94 -7.39 -0.09 0.07
N ARG A 95 -7.71 0.79 -0.87
CA ARG A 95 -8.82 0.62 -1.81
C ARG A 95 -8.37 1.11 -3.18
N PHE A 96 -8.76 0.41 -4.22
CA PHE A 96 -8.51 0.84 -5.59
C PHE A 96 -9.74 0.57 -6.44
N SER A 97 -9.89 1.36 -7.51
CA SER A 97 -10.89 1.17 -8.54
C SER A 97 -10.26 1.43 -9.89
N ILE A 98 -10.61 0.63 -10.86
CA ILE A 98 -10.20 0.83 -12.25
C ILE A 98 -11.47 0.87 -13.08
N ASP A 99 -11.65 2.00 -13.75
CA ASP A 99 -12.67 2.23 -14.76
C ASP A 99 -12.00 2.39 -16.13
N ALA A 100 -12.80 2.46 -17.20
CA ALA A 100 -12.30 2.67 -18.56
C ALA A 100 -11.37 3.89 -18.67
N ASP A 101 -11.67 4.97 -17.93
CA ASP A 101 -10.97 6.25 -18.05
C ASP A 101 -10.01 6.54 -16.90
N LEU A 102 -10.20 5.91 -15.73
CA LEU A 102 -9.54 6.34 -14.50
C LEU A 102 -9.14 5.17 -13.58
N LEU A 103 -7.87 5.14 -13.19
CA LEU A 103 -7.38 4.35 -12.08
C LEU A 103 -7.35 5.21 -10.82
N VAL A 104 -8.15 4.88 -9.81
CA VAL A 104 -8.16 5.56 -8.51
C VAL A 104 -7.62 4.62 -7.45
N ALA A 105 -6.69 5.10 -6.62
CA ALA A 105 -6.16 4.36 -5.49
C ALA A 105 -6.18 5.23 -4.24
N ARG A 106 -6.71 4.69 -3.15
CA ARG A 106 -6.76 5.29 -1.81
C ARG A 106 -5.96 4.43 -0.86
N TYR A 107 -5.00 5.03 -0.16
CA TYR A 107 -4.14 4.32 0.77
C TYR A 107 -3.58 5.23 1.85
N GLY A 108 -2.88 4.64 2.82
CA GLY A 108 -2.22 5.34 3.91
C GLY A 108 -2.86 5.07 5.27
N VAL A 109 -2.03 4.98 6.31
CA VAL A 109 -2.44 4.70 7.69
C VAL A 109 -2.57 6.00 8.48
N ILE A 110 -1.53 6.83 8.45
CA ILE A 110 -1.49 8.14 9.15
C ILE A 110 -1.94 9.24 8.20
N PHE A 111 -1.29 9.34 7.03
CA PHE A 111 -1.69 10.25 5.97
C PHE A 111 -2.55 9.49 4.98
N HIS A 112 -3.66 10.08 4.56
CA HIS A 112 -4.54 9.50 3.55
C HIS A 112 -4.17 10.10 2.21
N GLU A 113 -3.77 9.25 1.30
CA GLU A 113 -3.46 9.63 -0.08
C GLU A 113 -4.52 9.05 -1.01
N GLU A 114 -4.97 9.87 -1.93
CA GLU A 114 -5.80 9.47 -3.06
C GLU A 114 -5.06 9.84 -4.35
N LYS A 115 -4.82 8.83 -5.18
CA LYS A 115 -4.22 9.02 -6.50
C LYS A 115 -5.23 8.65 -7.56
N ALA A 116 -5.50 9.59 -8.46
CA ALA A 116 -6.32 9.41 -9.63
C ALA A 116 -5.44 9.54 -10.88
N ILE A 117 -5.35 8.47 -11.65
CA ILE A 117 -4.48 8.38 -12.82
C ILE A 117 -5.34 8.11 -14.04
N PRO A 118 -5.43 9.06 -15.00
CA PRO A 118 -6.15 8.84 -16.25
C PRO A 118 -5.49 7.72 -17.07
N VAL A 119 -6.29 6.77 -17.55
CA VAL A 119 -5.83 5.62 -18.35
C VAL A 119 -5.14 6.11 -19.63
N SER A 120 -5.61 7.21 -20.22
CA SER A 120 -5.00 7.84 -21.40
C SER A 120 -3.56 8.34 -21.19
N ARG A 121 -3.13 8.56 -19.94
CA ARG A 121 -1.76 8.97 -19.60
C ARG A 121 -0.80 7.81 -19.31
N LEU A 122 -1.30 6.57 -19.31
CA LEU A 122 -0.50 5.40 -19.04
C LEU A 122 0.40 5.09 -20.23
N GLN A 123 1.71 4.91 -19.99
CA GLN A 123 2.68 4.53 -21.02
C GLN A 123 2.94 3.03 -21.04
N HIS A 124 3.26 2.45 -19.90
CA HIS A 124 3.54 1.04 -19.72
C HIS A 124 2.87 0.51 -18.46
N VAL A 125 2.47 -0.75 -18.52
CA VAL A 125 1.92 -1.49 -17.40
C VAL A 125 2.72 -2.76 -17.23
N ASP A 126 3.50 -2.84 -16.15
CA ASP A 126 4.35 -3.96 -15.82
C ASP A 126 3.78 -4.79 -14.68
N LEU A 127 4.03 -6.08 -14.71
CA LEU A 127 3.68 -7.00 -13.65
C LEU A 127 4.95 -7.53 -13.02
N THR A 128 5.19 -7.14 -11.77
CA THR A 128 6.37 -7.57 -11.02
C THR A 128 5.99 -8.59 -9.96
N ARG A 129 6.86 -9.59 -9.76
CA ARG A 129 6.68 -10.63 -8.75
C ARG A 129 8.01 -10.98 -8.11
N GLY A 130 8.26 -10.50 -6.91
CA GLY A 130 9.42 -10.86 -6.11
C GLY A 130 9.36 -12.33 -5.63
N PRO A 131 10.49 -12.90 -5.15
CA PRO A 131 10.52 -14.28 -4.64
C PRO A 131 9.51 -14.54 -3.54
N ILE A 132 9.38 -13.62 -2.58
CA ILE A 132 8.44 -13.72 -1.46
C ILE A 132 6.99 -13.54 -1.97
N GLU A 133 6.71 -12.55 -2.85
CA GLU A 133 5.40 -12.38 -3.47
C GLU A 133 4.93 -13.65 -4.17
N ARG A 134 5.84 -14.34 -4.90
CA ARG A 134 5.54 -15.62 -5.56
C ARG A 134 5.14 -16.69 -4.57
N ALA A 135 5.82 -16.78 -3.41
CA ALA A 135 5.48 -17.76 -2.37
C ALA A 135 4.07 -17.54 -1.79
N PHE A 136 3.59 -16.28 -1.75
CA PHE A 136 2.23 -15.93 -1.32
C PHE A 136 1.22 -15.90 -2.46
N GLY A 137 1.62 -16.19 -3.71
CA GLY A 137 0.74 -16.12 -4.88
C GLY A 137 0.38 -14.68 -5.28
N LEU A 138 1.15 -13.70 -4.82
CA LEU A 138 0.92 -12.28 -5.04
C LEU A 138 1.72 -11.74 -6.22
N ALA A 139 1.27 -10.58 -6.71
CA ALA A 139 1.92 -9.77 -7.71
C ALA A 139 1.70 -8.28 -7.44
N THR A 140 2.59 -7.45 -7.93
CA THR A 140 2.47 -6.00 -7.92
C THR A 140 2.29 -5.51 -9.36
N LEU A 141 1.22 -4.75 -9.60
CA LEU A 141 1.01 -4.05 -10.86
C LEU A 141 1.73 -2.70 -10.78
N VAL A 142 2.61 -2.43 -11.73
CA VAL A 142 3.36 -1.17 -11.84
C VAL A 142 2.87 -0.44 -13.08
N VAL A 143 2.34 0.73 -12.86
CA VAL A 143 1.77 1.57 -13.90
C VAL A 143 2.68 2.78 -14.10
N HIS A 144 3.18 2.97 -15.31
CA HIS A 144 4.04 4.09 -15.69
C HIS A 144 3.25 5.16 -16.43
N THR A 145 3.39 6.40 -15.99
CA THR A 145 2.68 7.55 -16.57
C THR A 145 3.64 8.50 -17.28
N ALA A 146 3.15 9.22 -18.27
CA ALA A 146 3.88 10.31 -18.90
C ALA A 146 3.97 11.51 -17.95
N GLY A 147 5.18 11.88 -17.52
CA GLY A 147 5.43 13.07 -16.66
C GLY A 147 6.54 12.83 -15.65
N THR A 148 7.08 13.95 -15.09
CA THR A 148 8.25 13.93 -14.21
C THR A 148 7.93 13.73 -12.74
N GLU A 149 6.70 13.96 -12.25
CA GLU A 149 6.32 13.96 -10.82
C GLU A 149 5.60 12.71 -10.35
N ALA A 150 5.71 11.64 -10.75
CA ALA A 150 5.29 10.31 -10.32
C ALA A 150 5.30 9.36 -11.53
N ALA A 151 6.47 9.20 -12.12
CA ALA A 151 6.65 8.38 -13.30
C ALA A 151 6.15 6.93 -13.16
N SER A 152 5.85 6.46 -11.94
CA SER A 152 5.28 5.14 -11.73
C SER A 152 4.39 5.07 -10.47
N PHE A 153 3.28 4.39 -10.58
CA PHE A 153 2.43 3.99 -9.46
C PHE A 153 2.45 2.47 -9.29
N ARG A 154 2.55 2.02 -8.04
CA ARG A 154 2.61 0.60 -7.70
C ARG A 154 1.36 0.19 -6.94
N LEU A 155 0.62 -0.77 -7.48
CA LEU A 155 -0.53 -1.41 -6.84
C LEU A 155 -0.09 -2.81 -6.35
N PRO A 156 0.32 -2.94 -5.09
CA PRO A 156 0.80 -4.20 -4.52
C PRO A 156 -0.35 -5.12 -4.09
N GLY A 157 -0.03 -6.37 -3.76
CA GLY A 157 -0.94 -7.25 -3.05
C GLY A 157 -2.15 -7.72 -3.85
N LEU A 158 -2.01 -7.81 -5.16
CA LEU A 158 -2.96 -8.47 -6.04
C LEU A 158 -2.63 -9.95 -6.16
N THR A 159 -3.61 -10.81 -6.42
CA THR A 159 -3.30 -12.16 -6.92
C THR A 159 -2.70 -12.05 -8.32
N ALA A 160 -1.89 -13.04 -8.72
CA ALA A 160 -1.29 -13.05 -10.06
C ALA A 160 -2.34 -13.00 -11.17
N GLU A 161 -3.48 -13.69 -10.98
CA GLU A 161 -4.61 -13.70 -11.90
C GLU A 161 -5.27 -12.32 -11.99
N ARG A 162 -5.55 -11.70 -10.83
CA ARG A 162 -6.17 -10.38 -10.80
C ARG A 162 -5.28 -9.30 -11.40
N ALA A 163 -3.97 -9.35 -11.11
CA ALA A 163 -3.00 -8.43 -11.70
C ALA A 163 -2.91 -8.58 -13.23
N GLY A 164 -2.97 -9.82 -13.74
CA GLY A 164 -3.05 -10.09 -15.17
C GLY A 164 -4.31 -9.52 -15.80
N ALA A 165 -5.48 -9.82 -15.22
CA ALA A 165 -6.77 -9.30 -15.71
C ALA A 165 -6.84 -7.77 -15.72
N LEU A 166 -6.30 -7.11 -14.67
CA LEU A 166 -6.25 -5.65 -14.60
C LEU A 166 -5.32 -5.06 -15.66
N ARG A 167 -4.14 -5.66 -15.87
CA ARG A 167 -3.23 -5.25 -16.93
C ARG A 167 -3.90 -5.33 -18.30
N ASP A 168 -4.57 -6.45 -18.59
CA ASP A 168 -5.20 -6.67 -19.87
C ASP A 168 -6.38 -5.70 -20.09
N ALA A 169 -7.20 -5.45 -19.06
CA ALA A 169 -8.27 -4.45 -19.10
C ALA A 169 -7.74 -3.02 -19.36
N ILE A 170 -6.62 -2.64 -18.73
CA ILE A 170 -6.00 -1.32 -18.98
C ILE A 170 -5.49 -1.23 -20.42
N LEU A 171 -4.90 -2.30 -20.96
CA LEU A 171 -4.38 -2.32 -22.33
C LEU A 171 -5.51 -2.26 -23.37
N GLU A 172 -6.63 -2.93 -23.10
CA GLU A 172 -7.85 -2.86 -23.94
C GLU A 172 -8.45 -1.45 -23.94
N ALA A 173 -8.65 -0.85 -22.78
CA ALA A 173 -9.17 0.52 -22.64
C ALA A 173 -8.28 1.53 -23.40
N ARG A 174 -6.95 1.34 -23.36
CA ARG A 174 -6.01 2.19 -24.11
C ARG A 174 -6.07 1.96 -25.62
N GLY A 175 -6.34 0.72 -26.08
CA GLY A 175 -6.42 0.37 -27.50
C GLY A 175 -7.62 0.94 -28.21
N ASP A 176 -8.71 1.19 -27.48
CA ASP A 176 -9.95 1.74 -28.02
C ASP A 176 -9.86 3.26 -28.33
N ASP A 177 -8.93 3.97 -27.65
CA ASP A 177 -8.68 5.42 -27.87
C ASP A 177 -7.82 5.72 -29.12
N THR A 178 -7.42 4.71 -29.90
CA THR A 178 -6.51 4.88 -31.07
C THR A 178 -7.17 4.66 -32.43
N VAL A 179 -8.51 4.65 -32.49
CA VAL A 179 -9.28 4.56 -33.76
C VAL A 179 -9.88 5.89 -34.17
#